data_981f30756300f1574c99bcdcc6838677
#
_entry.id   981f30756300f1574c99bcdcc6838677
#
_cell.length_a   1.000
_cell.length_b   1.000
_cell.length_c   1.000
_cell.angle_alpha   90.00
_cell.angle_beta   90.00
_cell.angle_gamma   90.00
#
_symmetry.space_group_name_H-M   'P 1'
#
loop_
_entity.id
_entity.type
_entity.pdbx_description
1 polymer ?
#
loop_
_entity_poly.entity_id
_entity_poly.type
_entity_poly.pdbx_seq_one_letter_code
_entity_poly.pdbx_strand_id
1 'polypeptide(L)'
;KPQSKINNQGRSGEIEKNLARHYLSLLRDNSKINFSTYHHLLNLNEDGDILDENREGIARELARMILPVNSYTQWYWKIDLHNLMHFLALRFDPHAQYEIRVYADVMIKILKKWVPLTYEAFVKNRLSALTLSADAIEYIKQKLNRKKVSDSKLSRRELQTLKEVFDL
;
A
#
# COMPACT_ATOMS: atom_id res chain seq x y z
N LYS A 1 8.88 -1.48 -13.83
CA LYS A 1 7.81 -2.37 -14.34
C LYS A 1 6.66 -1.55 -14.89
N PRO A 2 5.99 -1.96 -15.98
CA PRO A 2 4.83 -1.25 -16.51
C PRO A 2 3.62 -1.38 -15.59
N GLN A 3 2.61 -0.57 -15.86
CA GLN A 3 1.30 -0.64 -15.21
C GLN A 3 0.64 -2.00 -15.50
N SER A 4 0.03 -2.60 -14.48
CA SER A 4 -0.78 -3.80 -14.67
C SER A 4 -2.03 -3.50 -15.52
N LYS A 5 -2.32 -4.38 -16.48
CA LYS A 5 -3.55 -4.27 -17.30
C LYS A 5 -4.82 -4.71 -16.55
N ILE A 6 -4.65 -5.47 -15.46
CA ILE A 6 -5.76 -6.04 -14.68
C ILE A 6 -6.05 -5.15 -13.46
N ASN A 7 -5.02 -4.62 -12.84
CA ASN A 7 -5.13 -3.77 -11.65
C ASN A 7 -4.46 -2.42 -11.93
N ASN A 8 -5.23 -1.34 -12.01
CA ASN A 8 -4.73 0.00 -12.31
C ASN A 8 -3.80 0.58 -11.24
N GLN A 9 -3.63 -0.06 -10.09
CA GLN A 9 -2.67 0.30 -9.04
C GLN A 9 -1.49 -0.67 -8.96
N GLY A 10 -1.55 -1.77 -9.69
CA GLY A 10 -0.52 -2.81 -9.69
C GLY A 10 0.52 -2.63 -10.79
N ARG A 11 1.60 -3.37 -10.66
CA ARG A 11 2.71 -3.44 -11.63
C ARG A 11 2.81 -4.86 -12.18
N SER A 12 3.00 -5.01 -13.48
CA SER A 12 3.20 -6.31 -14.12
C SER A 12 4.19 -6.22 -15.28
N GLY A 13 4.78 -7.35 -15.64
CA GLY A 13 5.73 -7.44 -16.73
C GLY A 13 7.07 -6.78 -16.46
N GLU A 14 7.84 -6.60 -17.52
CA GLU A 14 9.18 -5.98 -17.49
C GLU A 14 9.28 -4.88 -18.53
N ILE A 15 10.08 -3.88 -18.24
CA ILE A 15 10.48 -2.82 -19.18
C ILE A 15 11.86 -3.19 -19.72
N GLU A 16 12.11 -2.87 -20.99
CA GLU A 16 13.42 -3.02 -21.60
C GLU A 16 14.51 -2.35 -20.74
N LYS A 17 15.66 -3.03 -20.57
CA LYS A 17 16.69 -2.63 -19.58
C LYS A 17 17.23 -1.21 -19.77
N ASN A 18 17.46 -0.78 -21.02
CA ASN A 18 17.99 0.55 -21.29
C ASN A 18 16.93 1.63 -20.99
N LEU A 19 15.68 1.38 -21.36
CA LEU A 19 14.57 2.26 -21.05
C LEU A 19 14.32 2.34 -19.53
N ALA A 20 14.44 1.23 -18.81
CA ALA A 20 14.36 1.22 -17.35
C ALA A 20 15.47 2.05 -16.69
N ARG A 21 16.73 1.94 -17.18
CA ARG A 21 17.84 2.78 -16.69
C ARG A 21 17.59 4.26 -16.96
N HIS A 22 17.11 4.59 -18.15
CA HIS A 22 16.77 5.97 -18.51
C HIS A 22 15.70 6.54 -17.55
N TYR A 23 14.61 5.82 -17.32
CA TYR A 23 13.57 6.27 -16.38
C TYR A 23 14.06 6.39 -14.93
N LEU A 24 14.93 5.49 -14.49
CA LEU A 24 15.54 5.59 -13.15
C LEU A 24 16.48 6.80 -13.05
N SER A 25 17.24 7.13 -14.11
CA SER A 25 18.05 8.35 -14.15
C SER A 25 17.18 9.59 -14.06
N LEU A 26 16.11 9.70 -14.87
CA LEU A 26 15.17 10.82 -14.83
C LEU A 26 14.57 11.02 -13.43
N LEU A 27 14.14 9.95 -12.78
CA LEU A 27 13.59 10.02 -11.42
C LEU A 27 14.63 10.52 -10.42
N ARG A 28 15.85 10.01 -10.50
CA ARG A 28 16.96 10.41 -9.63
C ARG A 28 17.35 11.88 -9.82
N ASP A 29 17.51 12.30 -11.08
CA ASP A 29 17.96 13.65 -11.43
C ASP A 29 16.92 14.68 -11.02
N ASN A 30 15.62 14.43 -11.29
CA ASN A 30 14.54 15.29 -10.80
C ASN A 30 14.45 15.32 -9.26
N SER A 31 14.68 14.19 -8.60
CA SER A 31 14.71 14.18 -7.12
C SER A 31 15.84 15.06 -6.58
N LYS A 32 17.04 14.99 -7.16
CA LYS A 32 18.17 15.84 -6.77
C LYS A 32 17.87 17.32 -6.97
N ILE A 33 17.31 17.69 -8.13
CA ILE A 33 16.93 19.08 -8.42
C ILE A 33 15.91 19.57 -7.37
N ASN A 34 14.90 18.77 -7.06
CA ASN A 34 13.88 19.15 -6.09
C ASN A 34 14.46 19.32 -4.68
N PHE A 35 15.38 18.44 -4.25
CA PHE A 35 16.06 18.61 -2.96
C PHE A 35 16.97 19.83 -2.93
N SER A 36 17.73 20.08 -3.97
CA SER A 36 18.55 21.29 -4.09
C SER A 36 17.68 22.57 -4.04
N THR A 37 16.55 22.56 -4.76
CA THR A 37 15.60 23.69 -4.70
C THR A 37 14.99 23.83 -3.32
N TYR A 38 14.64 22.73 -2.64
CA TYR A 38 14.14 22.75 -1.27
C TYR A 38 15.13 23.42 -0.31
N HIS A 39 16.41 23.06 -0.36
CA HIS A 39 17.44 23.67 0.46
C HIS A 39 17.64 25.16 0.11
N HIS A 40 17.65 25.50 -1.17
CA HIS A 40 17.74 26.88 -1.62
C HIS A 40 16.58 27.76 -1.11
N LEU A 41 15.34 27.22 -1.14
CA LEU A 41 14.16 27.91 -0.60
C LEU A 41 14.25 28.15 0.92
N LEU A 42 14.93 27.27 1.64
CA LEU A 42 15.20 27.41 3.07
C LEU A 42 16.42 28.31 3.36
N ASN A 43 17.14 28.77 2.34
CA ASN A 43 18.43 29.43 2.47
C ASN A 43 19.48 28.55 3.17
N LEU A 44 19.49 27.24 2.89
CA LEU A 44 20.42 26.28 3.47
C LEU A 44 21.23 25.56 2.39
N ASN A 45 22.45 25.14 2.72
CA ASN A 45 23.23 24.20 1.93
C ASN A 45 22.79 22.73 2.23
N GLU A 46 23.43 21.74 1.60
CA GLU A 46 23.15 20.33 1.82
C GLU A 46 23.49 19.85 3.24
N ASP A 47 24.41 20.51 3.93
CA ASP A 47 24.83 20.22 5.31
C ASP A 47 23.90 20.87 6.35
N GLY A 48 23.04 21.81 5.91
CA GLY A 48 22.08 22.50 6.76
C GLY A 48 22.56 23.87 7.27
N ASP A 49 23.70 24.37 6.75
CA ASP A 49 24.21 25.69 7.07
C ASP A 49 23.56 26.78 6.23
N ILE A 50 23.55 28.00 6.72
CA ILE A 50 22.98 29.17 6.01
C ILE A 50 23.82 29.46 4.77
N LEU A 51 23.15 29.60 3.61
CA LEU A 51 23.78 29.93 2.33
C LEU A 51 24.18 31.39 2.20
N ASP A 52 23.31 32.29 2.68
CA ASP A 52 23.47 33.73 2.56
C ASP A 52 22.88 34.43 3.80
N GLU A 53 23.74 35.05 4.60
CA GLU A 53 23.34 35.73 5.82
C GLU A 53 22.43 36.97 5.58
N ASN A 54 22.41 37.52 4.36
CA ASN A 54 21.59 38.67 3.99
C ASN A 54 20.25 38.27 3.37
N ARG A 55 19.92 36.95 3.31
CA ARG A 55 18.71 36.42 2.73
C ARG A 55 17.93 35.55 3.73
N GLU A 56 16.64 35.79 3.83
CA GLU A 56 15.75 34.89 4.56
C GLU A 56 15.26 33.73 3.69
N GLY A 57 15.12 32.55 4.29
CA GLY A 57 14.44 31.41 3.68
C GLY A 57 12.93 31.49 3.92
N ILE A 58 12.15 30.77 3.11
CA ILE A 58 10.71 30.60 3.35
C ILE A 58 10.44 29.54 4.42
N ALA A 59 9.21 29.52 4.94
CA ALA A 59 8.78 28.51 5.92
C ALA A 59 8.93 27.08 5.38
N ARG A 60 9.33 26.14 6.25
CA ARG A 60 9.59 24.74 5.87
C ARG A 60 8.39 24.03 5.26
N GLU A 61 7.18 24.30 5.76
CA GLU A 61 5.94 23.76 5.21
C GLU A 61 5.69 24.19 3.77
N LEU A 62 6.08 25.42 3.40
CA LEU A 62 5.99 25.91 2.03
C LEU A 62 7.09 25.30 1.14
N ALA A 63 8.33 25.27 1.63
CA ALA A 63 9.44 24.67 0.89
C ALA A 63 9.20 23.19 0.58
N ARG A 64 8.53 22.43 1.47
CA ARG A 64 8.21 21.00 1.28
C ARG A 64 7.32 20.71 0.07
N MET A 65 6.58 21.68 -0.43
CA MET A 65 5.68 21.48 -1.57
C MET A 65 6.38 21.00 -2.83
N ILE A 66 7.70 21.29 -2.95
CA ILE A 66 8.50 20.86 -4.10
C ILE A 66 9.06 19.42 -3.95
N LEU A 67 9.09 18.87 -2.74
CA LEU A 67 9.65 17.53 -2.52
C LEU A 67 8.79 16.45 -3.17
N PRO A 68 9.39 15.51 -3.91
CA PRO A 68 8.65 14.43 -4.55
C PRO A 68 8.13 13.42 -3.51
N VAL A 69 7.05 12.73 -3.84
CA VAL A 69 6.40 11.73 -2.97
C VAL A 69 7.28 10.53 -2.60
N ASN A 70 8.38 10.30 -3.32
CA ASN A 70 9.36 9.27 -3.00
C ASN A 70 10.41 9.71 -1.96
N SER A 71 10.26 10.91 -1.37
CA SER A 71 11.12 11.37 -0.29
C SER A 71 10.84 10.62 1.00
N TYR A 72 11.89 10.12 1.64
CA TYR A 72 11.77 9.51 2.97
C TYR A 72 11.67 10.58 4.05
N THR A 73 10.88 10.28 5.08
CA THR A 73 10.76 11.09 6.29
C THR A 73 10.81 10.21 7.52
N GLN A 74 11.13 10.79 8.65
CA GLN A 74 11.10 10.12 9.95
C GLN A 74 10.00 10.70 10.81
N TRP A 75 9.28 9.83 11.51
CA TRP A 75 8.19 10.20 12.41
C TRP A 75 7.94 9.11 13.43
N TYR A 76 7.43 9.50 14.59
CA TYR A 76 6.98 8.54 15.59
C TYR A 76 5.55 8.13 15.28
N TRP A 77 5.31 6.84 15.24
CA TRP A 77 3.98 6.28 15.02
C TRP A 77 3.50 5.55 16.26
N LYS A 78 2.51 6.13 16.95
CA LYS A 78 1.81 5.51 18.07
C LYS A 78 0.46 5.01 17.57
N ILE A 79 0.19 3.74 17.76
CA ILE A 79 -1.05 3.09 17.35
C ILE A 79 -1.41 2.02 18.38
N ASP A 80 -2.69 1.84 18.66
CA ASP A 80 -3.16 0.69 19.45
C ASP A 80 -3.17 -0.60 18.61
N LEU A 81 -3.23 -1.74 19.31
CA LEU A 81 -3.12 -3.06 18.68
C LEU A 81 -4.29 -3.36 17.73
N HIS A 82 -5.52 -2.90 18.05
CA HIS A 82 -6.68 -3.09 17.21
C HIS A 82 -6.51 -2.37 15.86
N ASN A 83 -6.14 -1.10 15.89
CA ASN A 83 -5.91 -0.31 14.68
C ASN A 83 -4.69 -0.79 13.90
N LEU A 84 -3.65 -1.28 14.59
CA LEU A 84 -2.50 -1.92 13.93
C LEU A 84 -2.95 -3.15 13.12
N MET A 85 -3.75 -4.04 13.71
CA MET A 85 -4.28 -5.22 13.02
C MET A 85 -5.18 -4.83 11.85
N HIS A 86 -6.01 -3.79 11.99
CA HIS A 86 -6.80 -3.27 10.88
C HIS A 86 -5.93 -2.73 9.74
N PHE A 87 -4.93 -1.93 10.06
CA PHE A 87 -3.93 -1.44 9.08
C PHE A 87 -3.25 -2.62 8.36
N LEU A 88 -2.80 -3.63 9.10
CA LEU A 88 -2.13 -4.80 8.54
C LEU A 88 -3.06 -5.61 7.63
N ALA A 89 -4.33 -5.78 7.98
CA ALA A 89 -5.30 -6.47 7.13
C ALA A 89 -5.45 -5.78 5.75
N LEU A 90 -5.38 -4.44 5.72
CA LEU A 90 -5.47 -3.67 4.47
C LEU A 90 -4.16 -3.65 3.66
N ARG A 91 -3.00 -3.69 4.33
CA ARG A 91 -1.70 -3.49 3.68
C ARG A 91 -0.95 -4.78 3.37
N PHE A 92 -1.33 -5.87 4.01
CA PHE A 92 -0.84 -7.22 3.73
C PHE A 92 -1.55 -7.89 2.53
N ASP A 93 -2.68 -7.32 2.10
CA ASP A 93 -3.45 -7.81 0.95
C ASP A 93 -2.55 -7.90 -0.31
N PRO A 94 -2.61 -8.99 -1.09
CA PRO A 94 -1.85 -9.15 -2.33
C PRO A 94 -2.06 -8.03 -3.35
N HIS A 95 -3.20 -7.34 -3.32
CA HIS A 95 -3.52 -6.20 -4.20
C HIS A 95 -2.94 -4.88 -3.70
N ALA A 96 -2.41 -4.82 -2.46
CA ALA A 96 -1.73 -3.64 -1.95
C ALA A 96 -0.44 -3.37 -2.74
N GLN A 97 -0.06 -2.08 -2.83
CA GLN A 97 1.19 -1.68 -3.48
C GLN A 97 2.38 -2.38 -2.83
N TYR A 98 3.33 -2.80 -3.65
CA TYR A 98 4.52 -3.52 -3.19
C TYR A 98 5.28 -2.77 -2.09
N GLU A 99 5.48 -1.46 -2.25
CA GLU A 99 6.21 -0.61 -1.32
C GLU A 99 5.60 -0.60 0.09
N ILE A 100 4.30 -0.70 0.20
CA ILE A 100 3.59 -0.77 1.49
C ILE A 100 3.56 -2.21 2.00
N ARG A 101 3.35 -3.19 1.11
CA ARG A 101 3.23 -4.59 1.48
C ARG A 101 4.49 -5.14 2.13
N VAL A 102 5.68 -4.77 1.64
CA VAL A 102 6.94 -5.25 2.24
C VAL A 102 7.11 -4.81 3.70
N TYR A 103 6.61 -3.63 4.08
CA TYR A 103 6.58 -3.21 5.48
C TYR A 103 5.54 -4.00 6.28
N ALA A 104 4.35 -4.21 5.74
CA ALA A 104 3.32 -5.01 6.38
C ALA A 104 3.79 -6.45 6.63
N ASP A 105 4.53 -7.07 5.70
CA ASP A 105 5.14 -8.40 5.85
C ASP A 105 6.09 -8.47 7.07
N VAL A 106 6.91 -7.45 7.26
CA VAL A 106 7.83 -7.37 8.41
C VAL A 106 7.06 -7.14 9.70
N MET A 107 6.10 -6.21 9.69
CA MET A 107 5.29 -5.90 10.87
C MET A 107 4.46 -7.10 11.34
N ILE A 108 3.91 -7.89 10.44
CA ILE A 108 3.19 -9.15 10.77
C ILE A 108 4.13 -10.14 11.47
N LYS A 109 5.37 -10.28 11.02
CA LYS A 109 6.35 -11.16 11.69
C LYS A 109 6.68 -10.67 13.11
N ILE A 110 6.75 -9.36 13.31
CA ILE A 110 6.93 -8.75 14.64
C ILE A 110 5.69 -9.01 15.51
N LEU A 111 4.49 -8.75 14.98
CA LEU A 111 3.22 -8.97 15.68
C LEU A 111 3.08 -10.42 16.17
N LYS A 112 3.43 -11.40 15.32
CA LYS A 112 3.42 -12.82 15.68
C LYS A 112 4.31 -13.14 16.88
N LYS A 113 5.48 -12.48 16.98
CA LYS A 113 6.42 -12.70 18.10
C LYS A 113 5.98 -11.96 19.36
N TRP A 114 5.39 -10.77 19.20
CA TRP A 114 5.04 -9.89 20.31
C TRP A 114 3.75 -10.34 21.02
N VAL A 115 2.71 -10.64 20.28
CA VAL A 115 1.37 -11.02 20.82
C VAL A 115 0.83 -12.26 20.11
N PRO A 116 1.43 -13.46 20.32
CA PRO A 116 1.15 -14.66 19.54
C PRO A 116 -0.32 -15.10 19.59
N LEU A 117 -0.96 -15.08 20.74
CA LEU A 117 -2.37 -15.48 20.88
C LEU A 117 -3.32 -14.54 20.11
N THR A 118 -3.07 -13.23 20.23
CA THR A 118 -3.83 -12.22 19.47
C THR A 118 -3.58 -12.34 17.97
N TYR A 119 -2.34 -12.65 17.58
CA TYR A 119 -1.99 -12.90 16.20
C TYR A 119 -2.73 -14.11 15.62
N GLU A 120 -2.83 -15.23 16.35
CA GLU A 120 -3.61 -16.41 15.91
C GLU A 120 -5.08 -16.07 15.71
N ALA A 121 -5.67 -15.34 16.64
CA ALA A 121 -7.04 -14.85 16.52
C ALA A 121 -7.21 -13.91 15.32
N PHE A 122 -6.26 -13.01 15.08
CA PHE A 122 -6.25 -12.11 13.95
C PHE A 122 -6.16 -12.83 12.59
N VAL A 123 -5.28 -13.83 12.48
CA VAL A 123 -5.18 -14.66 11.26
C VAL A 123 -6.50 -15.37 11.01
N LYS A 124 -7.03 -16.07 12.03
CA LYS A 124 -8.24 -16.88 11.90
C LYS A 124 -9.49 -16.06 11.57
N ASN A 125 -9.67 -14.91 12.24
CA ASN A 125 -10.93 -14.17 12.17
C ASN A 125 -10.87 -12.96 11.22
N ARG A 126 -9.71 -12.60 10.70
CA ARG A 126 -9.56 -11.43 9.82
C ARG A 126 -8.79 -11.73 8.53
N LEU A 127 -7.54 -12.23 8.61
CA LEU A 127 -6.73 -12.44 7.41
C LEU A 127 -7.21 -13.60 6.55
N SER A 128 -7.65 -14.69 7.19
CA SER A 128 -8.18 -15.89 6.50
C SER A 128 -9.72 -15.91 6.47
N ALA A 129 -10.38 -14.85 6.96
CA ALA A 129 -11.83 -14.76 6.93
C ALA A 129 -12.31 -14.17 5.60
N LEU A 130 -13.46 -14.64 5.15
CA LEU A 130 -14.16 -14.10 4.00
C LEU A 130 -15.37 -13.27 4.45
N THR A 131 -15.47 -12.03 3.98
CA THR A 131 -16.66 -11.21 4.17
C THR A 131 -17.62 -11.46 3.02
N LEU A 132 -18.81 -11.93 3.33
CA LEU A 132 -19.86 -12.24 2.36
C LEU A 132 -20.95 -11.16 2.39
N SER A 133 -21.45 -10.77 1.23
CA SER A 133 -22.65 -9.95 1.09
C SER A 133 -23.90 -10.76 1.46
N ALA A 134 -25.00 -10.07 1.72
CA ALA A 134 -26.30 -10.74 1.99
C ALA A 134 -26.71 -11.65 0.83
N ASP A 135 -26.50 -11.19 -0.40
CA ASP A 135 -26.82 -11.96 -1.62
C ASP A 135 -25.89 -13.18 -1.77
N ALA A 136 -24.61 -13.07 -1.41
CA ALA A 136 -23.68 -14.21 -1.39
C ALA A 136 -24.08 -15.27 -0.36
N ILE A 137 -24.52 -14.84 0.82
CA ILE A 137 -25.03 -15.75 1.86
C ILE A 137 -26.29 -16.49 1.36
N GLU A 138 -27.23 -15.77 0.76
CA GLU A 138 -28.45 -16.37 0.23
C GLU A 138 -28.15 -17.34 -0.94
N TYR A 139 -27.22 -16.97 -1.83
CA TYR A 139 -26.73 -17.82 -2.90
C TYR A 139 -26.19 -19.15 -2.36
N ILE A 140 -25.33 -19.10 -1.33
CA ILE A 140 -24.77 -20.31 -0.68
C ILE A 140 -25.88 -21.15 -0.06
N LYS A 141 -26.83 -20.55 0.67
CA LYS A 141 -27.95 -21.26 1.25
C LYS A 141 -28.76 -22.02 0.21
N GLN A 142 -29.03 -21.36 -0.93
CA GLN A 142 -29.77 -21.99 -2.03
C GLN A 142 -29.00 -23.13 -2.68
N LYS A 143 -27.67 -22.99 -2.88
CA LYS A 143 -26.81 -24.06 -3.38
C LYS A 143 -26.76 -25.25 -2.43
N LEU A 144 -26.58 -25.02 -1.13
CA LEU A 144 -26.61 -26.10 -0.11
C LEU A 144 -27.94 -26.84 -0.11
N ASN A 145 -29.05 -26.16 -0.36
CA ASN A 145 -30.38 -26.77 -0.46
C ASN A 145 -30.66 -27.37 -1.85
N ARG A 146 -29.66 -27.51 -2.74
CA ARG A 146 -29.77 -28.07 -4.10
C ARG A 146 -30.77 -27.36 -4.99
N LYS A 147 -31.07 -26.08 -4.74
CA LYS A 147 -31.93 -25.26 -5.58
C LYS A 147 -31.17 -24.72 -6.79
N LYS A 148 -31.85 -24.57 -7.94
CA LYS A 148 -31.28 -23.84 -9.07
C LYS A 148 -31.17 -22.37 -8.70
N VAL A 149 -29.98 -21.81 -8.78
CA VAL A 149 -29.69 -20.43 -8.38
C VAL A 149 -29.23 -19.64 -9.60
N SER A 150 -29.76 -18.43 -9.74
CA SER A 150 -29.30 -17.49 -10.74
C SER A 150 -28.07 -16.71 -10.22
N ASP A 151 -27.02 -16.66 -11.03
CA ASP A 151 -25.79 -15.92 -10.75
C ASP A 151 -25.99 -14.38 -10.89
N SER A 152 -27.17 -13.93 -11.32
CA SER A 152 -27.43 -12.55 -11.75
C SER A 152 -27.37 -11.49 -10.64
N LYS A 153 -27.46 -11.89 -9.35
CA LYS A 153 -27.43 -10.99 -8.20
C LYS A 153 -26.04 -10.72 -7.66
N LEU A 154 -25.04 -11.52 -8.06
CA LEU A 154 -23.69 -11.43 -7.58
C LEU A 154 -22.81 -10.69 -8.60
N SER A 155 -21.86 -9.92 -8.11
CA SER A 155 -20.80 -9.39 -8.96
C SER A 155 -19.92 -10.53 -9.47
N ARG A 156 -19.28 -10.34 -10.63
CA ARG A 156 -18.34 -11.33 -11.20
C ARG A 156 -17.25 -11.72 -10.22
N ARG A 157 -16.75 -10.77 -9.42
CA ARG A 157 -15.72 -10.98 -8.41
C ARG A 157 -16.23 -11.85 -7.27
N GLU A 158 -17.41 -11.55 -6.73
CA GLU A 158 -18.02 -12.35 -5.65
C GLU A 158 -18.27 -13.79 -6.12
N LEU A 159 -18.83 -13.97 -7.30
CA LEU A 159 -19.11 -15.28 -7.85
C LEU A 159 -17.84 -16.10 -8.03
N GLN A 160 -16.77 -15.50 -8.54
CA GLN A 160 -15.47 -16.14 -8.68
C GLN A 160 -14.90 -16.53 -7.32
N THR A 161 -14.91 -15.65 -6.33
CA THR A 161 -14.45 -15.93 -4.97
C THR A 161 -15.22 -17.09 -4.33
N LEU A 162 -16.55 -17.12 -4.48
CA LEU A 162 -17.36 -18.22 -3.94
C LEU A 162 -17.03 -19.56 -4.60
N LYS A 163 -16.84 -19.59 -5.91
CA LYS A 163 -16.44 -20.80 -6.65
C LYS A 163 -15.07 -21.30 -6.21
N GLU A 164 -14.10 -20.41 -6.01
CA GLU A 164 -12.75 -20.76 -5.59
C GLU A 164 -12.69 -21.26 -4.12
N VAL A 165 -13.50 -20.69 -3.23
CA VAL A 165 -13.47 -21.03 -1.80
C VAL A 165 -14.34 -22.24 -1.45
N PHE A 166 -15.46 -22.42 -2.13
CA PHE A 166 -16.46 -23.46 -1.80
C PHE A 166 -16.59 -24.57 -2.84
N ASP A 167 -15.76 -24.58 -3.89
CA ASP A 167 -15.81 -25.53 -4.99
C ASP A 167 -17.22 -25.66 -5.62
N LEU A 168 -17.93 -24.54 -5.82
CA LEU A 168 -19.34 -24.44 -6.25
C LEU A 168 -19.53 -24.34 -7.76
#